data_9950fc8ecb3628012a9945961d07819f
#
_entry.id   9950fc8ecb3628012a9945961d07819f
#
_cell.length_a   1.000
_cell.length_b   1.000
_cell.length_c   1.000
_cell.angle_alpha   90.00
_cell.angle_beta   90.00
_cell.angle_gamma   90.00
#
_symmetry.space_group_name_H-M   'P 1'
#
loop_
_entity.id
_entity.type
_entity.pdbx_description
1 polymer ?
#
loop_
_entity_poly.entity_id
_entity_poly.type
_entity_poly.pdbx_seq_one_letter_code
_entity_poly.pdbx_strand_id
1 'polypeptide(L)'
;MLDYEFRYGPKLVAGPGAARGLADMLPPGPCLFVTDETVRALGLADAALAGLPDAVIFDAVEQDPSRETLMAAVAAGQGCVSVVGFGGGSPMDVAKLAAYLIATGEDLDTLWGVGKALGEKLPLALVPTTAGTGSEATPVTVITVGGSEKRGVSGAALLADFAVLDPELTLSLPRAVTAATGIDAMVHAIEAYTSARLKNPMSDMFARKALRLISDNLLIACDRPGDVDARGKMLLAAHLAGIAFANAPVAGVHALAYPLGGHFHIPHGLSNALMLTHVLGHNMEAARPLYAELGAMLDPSVKDIGQQGQAQAFVQHLSRLSRAAGVPQRLGEVGIGPEHLDLLAAEAMKQERLLINNPCPITQADARRLYEAAL
;
A
#
# COMPACT_ATOMS: atom_id res chain seq x y z
N MET A 1 3.31 31.34 3.08
CA MET A 1 4.63 30.68 2.91
C MET A 1 4.36 29.19 2.84
N LEU A 2 4.93 28.47 1.88
CA LEU A 2 4.79 27.01 1.83
C LEU A 2 5.76 26.45 2.88
N ASP A 3 5.23 25.73 3.87
CA ASP A 3 6.01 25.13 4.96
C ASP A 3 5.67 23.63 4.98
N TYR A 4 6.46 22.82 4.25
CA TYR A 4 6.37 21.37 4.21
C TYR A 4 7.70 20.75 3.80
N GLU A 5 7.96 19.55 4.32
CA GLU A 5 9.02 18.67 3.86
C GLU A 5 8.40 17.65 2.89
N PHE A 6 9.11 17.31 1.80
CA PHE A 6 8.67 16.32 0.83
C PHE A 6 9.80 15.37 0.47
N ARG A 7 9.50 14.08 0.46
CA ARG A 7 10.43 13.01 0.12
C ARG A 7 9.97 12.29 -1.14
N TYR A 8 10.83 12.31 -2.18
CA TYR A 8 10.47 11.83 -3.52
C TYR A 8 10.48 10.31 -3.69
N GLY A 9 11.06 9.56 -2.75
CA GLY A 9 11.16 8.12 -2.84
C GLY A 9 12.50 7.64 -3.42
N PRO A 10 12.59 6.34 -3.80
CA PRO A 10 13.77 5.71 -4.37
C PRO A 10 14.02 6.12 -5.82
N LYS A 11 15.19 5.74 -6.37
CA LYS A 11 15.41 5.76 -7.82
C LYS A 11 14.47 4.75 -8.48
N LEU A 12 13.64 5.24 -9.40
CA LEU A 12 12.67 4.41 -10.12
C LEU A 12 13.28 3.83 -11.40
N VAL A 13 13.17 2.50 -11.56
CA VAL A 13 13.45 1.76 -12.78
C VAL A 13 12.15 1.07 -13.22
N ALA A 14 11.67 1.31 -14.43
CA ALA A 14 10.37 0.82 -14.87
C ALA A 14 10.40 0.32 -16.32
N GLY A 15 9.73 -0.79 -16.57
CA GLY A 15 9.53 -1.36 -17.90
C GLY A 15 9.46 -2.88 -17.89
N PRO A 16 8.96 -3.49 -18.98
CA PRO A 16 8.95 -4.95 -19.12
C PRO A 16 10.36 -5.54 -19.00
N GLY A 17 10.52 -6.55 -18.15
CA GLY A 17 11.81 -7.19 -17.89
C GLY A 17 12.78 -6.39 -17.03
N ALA A 18 12.37 -5.28 -16.43
CA ALA A 18 13.24 -4.42 -15.61
C ALA A 18 13.90 -5.14 -14.44
N ALA A 19 13.21 -6.14 -13.86
CA ALA A 19 13.73 -6.93 -12.75
C ALA A 19 14.97 -7.78 -13.11
N ARG A 20 15.22 -8.04 -14.39
CA ARG A 20 16.42 -8.77 -14.85
C ARG A 20 17.71 -7.97 -14.63
N GLY A 21 17.60 -6.64 -14.52
CA GLY A 21 18.75 -5.73 -14.32
C GLY A 21 19.13 -5.51 -12.86
N LEU A 22 18.60 -6.28 -11.88
CA LEU A 22 18.89 -6.08 -10.45
C LEU A 22 20.37 -6.16 -10.11
N ALA A 23 21.13 -7.05 -10.78
CA ALA A 23 22.57 -7.19 -10.55
C ALA A 23 23.34 -5.89 -10.83
N ASP A 24 22.91 -5.08 -11.82
CA ASP A 24 23.55 -3.81 -12.17
C ASP A 24 23.22 -2.66 -11.19
N MET A 25 22.23 -2.87 -10.34
CA MET A 25 21.74 -1.87 -9.37
C MET A 25 22.36 -2.05 -7.99
N LEU A 26 22.87 -3.23 -7.70
CA LEU A 26 23.36 -3.62 -6.38
C LEU A 26 24.90 -3.77 -6.38
N PRO A 27 25.55 -3.60 -5.23
CA PRO A 27 26.97 -3.91 -5.11
C PRO A 27 27.22 -5.40 -5.34
N PRO A 28 28.37 -5.79 -5.93
CA PRO A 28 28.72 -7.19 -6.12
C PRO A 28 28.92 -7.89 -4.78
N GLY A 29 28.47 -9.15 -4.68
CA GLY A 29 28.59 -9.99 -3.49
C GLY A 29 27.26 -10.63 -3.08
N PRO A 30 27.24 -11.34 -1.92
CA PRO A 30 26.05 -12.01 -1.44
C PRO A 30 24.89 -11.03 -1.23
N CYS A 31 23.71 -11.40 -1.76
CA CYS A 31 22.48 -10.61 -1.66
C CYS A 31 21.41 -11.42 -0.93
N LEU A 32 20.78 -10.84 0.10
CA LEU A 32 19.57 -11.43 0.69
C LEU A 32 18.39 -11.16 -0.23
N PHE A 33 17.79 -12.20 -0.79
CA PHE A 33 16.62 -12.13 -1.65
C PHE A 33 15.38 -12.59 -0.87
N VAL A 34 14.59 -11.61 -0.42
CA VAL A 34 13.38 -11.81 0.40
C VAL A 34 12.15 -11.88 -0.50
N THR A 35 11.42 -13.00 -0.42
CA THR A 35 10.24 -13.25 -1.24
C THR A 35 9.24 -14.16 -0.50
N ASP A 36 8.23 -14.66 -1.20
CA ASP A 36 7.26 -15.64 -0.69
C ASP A 36 7.19 -16.89 -1.56
N GLU A 37 6.62 -17.98 -0.99
CA GLU A 37 6.48 -19.27 -1.66
C GLU A 37 5.66 -19.16 -2.96
N THR A 38 4.65 -18.29 -3.01
CA THR A 38 3.80 -18.12 -4.19
C THR A 38 4.60 -17.52 -5.36
N VAL A 39 5.39 -16.49 -5.10
CA VAL A 39 6.28 -15.87 -6.09
C VAL A 39 7.27 -16.88 -6.61
N ARG A 40 7.84 -17.71 -5.73
CA ARG A 40 8.77 -18.79 -6.11
C ARG A 40 8.09 -19.87 -6.95
N ALA A 41 6.95 -20.38 -6.51
CA ALA A 41 6.20 -21.42 -7.20
C ALA A 41 5.72 -20.99 -8.60
N LEU A 42 5.44 -19.71 -8.80
CA LEU A 42 5.06 -19.14 -10.10
C LEU A 42 6.26 -18.82 -11.01
N GLY A 43 7.51 -18.99 -10.52
CA GLY A 43 8.73 -18.70 -11.28
C GLY A 43 8.94 -17.20 -11.57
N LEU A 44 8.25 -16.31 -10.88
CA LEU A 44 8.32 -14.87 -11.13
C LEU A 44 9.69 -14.27 -10.81
N ALA A 45 10.41 -14.87 -9.85
CA ALA A 45 11.73 -14.42 -9.41
C ALA A 45 12.88 -15.01 -10.27
N ASP A 46 12.65 -16.02 -11.11
CA ASP A 46 13.72 -16.81 -11.73
C ASP A 46 14.62 -15.96 -12.64
N ALA A 47 14.03 -15.06 -13.42
CA ALA A 47 14.78 -14.19 -14.32
C ALA A 47 15.65 -13.15 -13.56
N ALA A 48 15.19 -12.69 -12.41
CA ALA A 48 15.94 -11.79 -11.52
C ALA A 48 17.09 -12.54 -10.82
N LEU A 49 16.80 -13.74 -10.29
CA LEU A 49 17.77 -14.61 -9.61
C LEU A 49 18.88 -15.09 -10.54
N ALA A 50 18.61 -15.29 -11.83
CA ALA A 50 19.64 -15.67 -12.80
C ALA A 50 20.79 -14.65 -12.88
N GLY A 51 20.52 -13.37 -12.56
CA GLY A 51 21.54 -12.31 -12.48
C GLY A 51 22.23 -12.20 -11.11
N LEU A 52 21.79 -12.95 -10.10
CA LEU A 52 22.26 -12.86 -8.71
C LEU A 52 22.75 -14.24 -8.21
N PRO A 53 23.90 -14.75 -8.73
CA PRO A 53 24.35 -16.11 -8.45
C PRO A 53 24.65 -16.39 -6.96
N ASP A 54 25.00 -15.35 -6.20
CA ASP A 54 25.31 -15.44 -4.77
C ASP A 54 24.10 -15.04 -3.89
N ALA A 55 22.87 -15.11 -4.43
CA ALA A 55 21.67 -14.77 -3.66
C ALA A 55 21.41 -15.80 -2.55
N VAL A 56 21.25 -15.29 -1.34
CA VAL A 56 20.70 -16.03 -0.20
C VAL A 56 19.18 -15.86 -0.23
N ILE A 57 18.47 -16.91 -0.64
CA ILE A 57 17.02 -16.85 -0.84
C ILE A 57 16.32 -17.11 0.50
N PHE A 58 15.43 -16.17 0.88
CA PHE A 58 14.50 -16.32 1.98
C PHE A 58 13.08 -16.16 1.43
N ASP A 59 12.36 -17.24 1.25
CA ASP A 59 11.05 -17.34 0.60
C ASP A 59 9.89 -17.72 1.54
N ALA A 60 10.14 -17.70 2.85
CA ALA A 60 9.16 -18.05 3.88
C ALA A 60 8.35 -16.85 4.41
N VAL A 61 8.21 -15.76 3.62
CA VAL A 61 7.42 -14.62 4.07
C VAL A 61 5.93 -14.89 3.87
N GLU A 62 5.19 -14.92 4.97
CA GLU A 62 3.72 -15.03 4.98
C GLU A 62 3.04 -13.67 4.79
N GLN A 63 1.75 -13.69 4.47
CA GLN A 63 0.93 -12.49 4.51
C GLN A 63 0.86 -11.96 5.96
N ASP A 64 0.98 -10.63 6.13
CA ASP A 64 1.06 -9.99 7.45
C ASP A 64 2.22 -10.55 8.30
N PRO A 65 3.48 -10.39 7.85
CA PRO A 65 4.64 -11.12 8.35
C PRO A 65 4.86 -10.92 9.84
N SER A 66 5.23 -12.01 10.50
CA SER A 66 5.50 -12.04 11.93
C SER A 66 6.89 -11.47 12.28
N ARG A 67 7.08 -11.10 13.54
CA ARG A 67 8.40 -10.78 14.10
C ARG A 67 9.39 -11.94 13.88
N GLU A 68 8.93 -13.17 14.07
CA GLU A 68 9.70 -14.38 13.93
C GLU A 68 10.23 -14.55 12.51
N THR A 69 9.37 -14.33 11.51
CA THR A 69 9.74 -14.35 10.08
C THR A 69 10.76 -13.27 9.75
N LEU A 70 10.55 -12.03 10.24
CA LEU A 70 11.54 -10.96 10.06
C LEU A 70 12.90 -11.34 10.65
N MET A 71 12.94 -11.85 11.88
CA MET A 71 14.21 -12.21 12.54
C MET A 71 14.90 -13.41 11.87
N ALA A 72 14.12 -14.35 11.31
CA ALA A 72 14.65 -15.42 10.49
C ALA A 72 15.30 -14.91 9.18
N ALA A 73 14.66 -13.93 8.51
CA ALA A 73 15.23 -13.25 7.34
C ALA A 73 16.55 -12.51 7.70
N VAL A 74 16.57 -11.80 8.83
CA VAL A 74 17.78 -11.13 9.34
C VAL A 74 18.91 -12.13 9.60
N ALA A 75 18.60 -13.27 10.22
CA ALA A 75 19.58 -14.33 10.47
C ALA A 75 20.12 -14.93 9.17
N ALA A 76 19.25 -15.21 8.20
CA ALA A 76 19.65 -15.73 6.88
C ALA A 76 20.53 -14.75 6.10
N GLY A 77 20.29 -13.44 6.24
CA GLY A 77 21.04 -12.39 5.54
C GLY A 77 22.36 -11.97 6.17
N GLN A 78 22.82 -12.62 7.24
CA GLN A 78 24.12 -12.28 7.85
C GLN A 78 25.27 -12.49 6.86
N GLY A 79 26.08 -11.45 6.66
CA GLY A 79 27.17 -11.45 5.70
C GLY A 79 26.76 -11.02 4.27
N CYS A 80 25.49 -10.79 4.01
CA CYS A 80 25.04 -10.17 2.75
C CYS A 80 25.45 -8.68 2.70
N VAL A 81 25.71 -8.21 1.49
CA VAL A 81 26.11 -6.80 1.23
C VAL A 81 24.98 -5.96 0.61
N SER A 82 23.88 -6.59 0.27
CA SER A 82 22.67 -5.95 -0.26
C SER A 82 21.42 -6.78 0.03
N VAL A 83 20.25 -6.18 -0.15
CA VAL A 83 18.95 -6.86 0.04
C VAL A 83 18.03 -6.55 -1.15
N VAL A 84 17.29 -7.56 -1.59
CA VAL A 84 16.18 -7.43 -2.53
C VAL A 84 14.90 -7.86 -1.84
N GLY A 85 13.87 -7.03 -1.88
CA GLY A 85 12.51 -7.40 -1.52
C GLY A 85 11.68 -7.61 -2.78
N PHE A 86 11.27 -8.85 -3.06
CA PHE A 86 10.60 -9.23 -4.30
C PHE A 86 9.26 -9.89 -4.01
N GLY A 87 8.16 -9.19 -4.28
CA GLY A 87 6.82 -9.71 -3.98
C GLY A 87 5.78 -8.64 -3.73
N GLY A 88 4.77 -8.96 -2.94
CA GLY A 88 3.79 -7.99 -2.44
C GLY A 88 4.36 -7.11 -1.31
N GLY A 89 3.47 -6.43 -0.58
CA GLY A 89 3.88 -5.58 0.55
C GLY A 89 4.67 -6.32 1.62
N SER A 90 4.28 -7.56 1.97
CA SER A 90 4.89 -8.36 3.04
C SER A 90 6.37 -8.67 2.82
N PRO A 91 6.80 -9.25 1.68
CA PRO A 91 8.22 -9.42 1.38
C PRO A 91 9.01 -8.12 1.35
N MET A 92 8.42 -7.05 0.83
CA MET A 92 9.09 -5.74 0.77
C MET A 92 9.27 -5.13 2.17
N ASP A 93 8.29 -5.26 3.05
CA ASP A 93 8.37 -4.76 4.42
C ASP A 93 9.41 -5.53 5.25
N VAL A 94 9.46 -6.86 5.12
CA VAL A 94 10.52 -7.69 5.73
C VAL A 94 11.89 -7.28 5.20
N ALA A 95 12.03 -7.09 3.88
CA ALA A 95 13.31 -6.69 3.25
C ALA A 95 13.83 -5.34 3.75
N LYS A 96 12.94 -4.34 3.93
CA LYS A 96 13.31 -3.02 4.46
C LYS A 96 13.93 -3.13 5.87
N LEU A 97 13.24 -3.82 6.79
CA LEU A 97 13.73 -3.99 8.16
C LEU A 97 14.94 -4.92 8.20
N ALA A 98 14.97 -5.99 7.41
CA ALA A 98 16.13 -6.87 7.33
C ALA A 98 17.38 -6.09 6.86
N ALA A 99 17.26 -5.26 5.81
CA ALA A 99 18.36 -4.43 5.34
C ALA A 99 18.91 -3.50 6.43
N TYR A 100 18.03 -2.94 7.25
CA TYR A 100 18.41 -2.07 8.37
C TYR A 100 19.05 -2.87 9.52
N LEU A 101 18.39 -3.93 9.97
CA LEU A 101 18.83 -4.70 11.14
C LEU A 101 20.13 -5.46 10.87
N ILE A 102 20.38 -5.98 9.65
CA ILE A 102 21.64 -6.62 9.28
C ILE A 102 22.79 -5.62 9.34
N ALA A 103 22.59 -4.40 8.85
CA ALA A 103 23.63 -3.38 8.80
C ALA A 103 23.96 -2.81 10.19
N THR A 104 22.95 -2.58 11.04
CA THR A 104 23.11 -1.87 12.30
C THR A 104 23.28 -2.77 13.50
N GLY A 105 22.71 -3.98 13.48
CA GLY A 105 22.62 -4.86 14.65
C GLY A 105 21.74 -4.30 15.79
N GLU A 106 20.94 -3.26 15.53
CA GLU A 106 20.06 -2.65 16.54
C GLU A 106 18.95 -3.61 16.98
N ASP A 107 18.47 -3.42 18.21
CA ASP A 107 17.32 -4.18 18.71
C ASP A 107 16.03 -3.64 18.12
N LEU A 108 15.27 -4.51 17.46
CA LEU A 108 13.97 -4.21 16.85
C LEU A 108 13.00 -3.53 17.82
N ASP A 109 13.04 -3.90 19.11
CA ASP A 109 12.13 -3.34 20.13
C ASP A 109 12.36 -1.85 20.40
N THR A 110 13.52 -1.33 20.04
CA THR A 110 13.84 0.10 20.14
C THR A 110 13.32 0.92 18.95
N LEU A 111 12.96 0.27 17.85
CA LEU A 111 12.67 0.91 16.57
C LEU A 111 11.17 1.22 16.34
N TRP A 112 10.27 0.62 17.13
CA TRP A 112 8.83 0.78 16.90
C TRP A 112 8.37 2.24 16.94
N GLY A 113 7.68 2.66 15.88
CA GLY A 113 7.12 4.01 15.71
C GLY A 113 7.82 4.82 14.62
N VAL A 114 7.83 6.13 14.79
CA VAL A 114 8.32 7.08 13.77
C VAL A 114 9.66 7.67 14.19
N GLY A 115 10.63 7.73 13.24
CA GLY A 115 11.88 8.48 13.39
C GLY A 115 12.91 7.85 14.32
N LYS A 116 12.78 6.56 14.65
CA LYS A 116 13.72 5.87 15.54
C LYS A 116 14.83 5.12 14.81
N ALA A 117 14.60 4.69 13.57
CA ALA A 117 15.61 4.09 12.71
C ALA A 117 16.51 5.20 12.12
N LEU A 118 17.68 5.42 12.73
CA LEU A 118 18.59 6.52 12.42
C LEU A 118 19.90 6.05 11.76
N GLY A 119 20.19 4.76 11.81
CA GLY A 119 21.39 4.16 11.21
C GLY A 119 21.31 4.07 9.68
N GLU A 120 22.36 3.54 9.07
CA GLU A 120 22.39 3.24 7.64
C GLU A 120 22.00 1.78 7.39
N LYS A 121 21.17 1.54 6.38
CA LYS A 121 20.81 0.19 5.94
C LYS A 121 21.78 -0.35 4.89
N LEU A 122 21.72 -1.65 4.59
CA LEU A 122 22.31 -2.21 3.37
C LEU A 122 21.62 -1.63 2.12
N PRO A 123 22.33 -1.54 0.98
CA PRO A 123 21.72 -1.26 -0.32
C PRO A 123 20.50 -2.12 -0.56
N LEU A 124 19.38 -1.48 -0.94
CA LEU A 124 18.05 -2.11 -0.98
C LEU A 124 17.35 -1.83 -2.30
N ALA A 125 16.95 -2.89 -3.00
CA ALA A 125 16.05 -2.82 -4.15
C ALA A 125 14.71 -3.48 -3.81
N LEU A 126 13.60 -2.84 -4.17
CA LEU A 126 12.25 -3.37 -3.96
C LEU A 126 11.55 -3.56 -5.30
N VAL A 127 10.97 -4.74 -5.50
CA VAL A 127 10.35 -5.19 -6.75
C VAL A 127 8.93 -5.66 -6.45
N PRO A 128 7.92 -4.79 -6.62
CA PRO A 128 6.53 -5.17 -6.37
C PRO A 128 6.00 -6.11 -7.46
N THR A 129 5.33 -7.18 -7.03
CA THR A 129 4.56 -8.09 -7.88
C THR A 129 3.06 -7.81 -7.82
N THR A 130 2.63 -6.84 -7.04
CA THR A 130 1.25 -6.36 -6.93
C THR A 130 1.20 -4.84 -7.10
N ALA A 131 0.11 -4.33 -7.68
CA ALA A 131 -0.09 -2.90 -7.89
C ALA A 131 -1.06 -2.33 -6.83
N GLY A 132 -0.60 -2.21 -5.58
CA GLY A 132 -1.47 -1.82 -4.47
C GLY A 132 -0.76 -1.03 -3.39
N THR A 133 0.05 -1.68 -2.60
CA THR A 133 0.61 -1.14 -1.35
C THR A 133 1.52 0.07 -1.53
N GLY A 134 2.21 0.18 -2.68
CA GLY A 134 3.24 1.22 -2.87
C GLY A 134 4.38 1.13 -1.87
N SER A 135 4.58 -0.04 -1.23
CA SER A 135 5.59 -0.23 -0.18
C SER A 135 7.00 0.09 -0.67
N GLU A 136 7.29 -0.14 -1.95
CA GLU A 136 8.56 0.21 -2.59
C GLU A 136 8.87 1.72 -2.59
N ALA A 137 7.83 2.55 -2.49
CA ALA A 137 7.95 4.01 -2.49
C ALA A 137 7.97 4.62 -1.09
N THR A 138 7.79 3.83 -0.04
CA THR A 138 7.56 4.33 1.32
C THR A 138 8.69 3.98 2.28
N PRO A 139 8.97 4.86 3.27
CA PRO A 139 9.89 4.58 4.36
C PRO A 139 9.19 3.88 5.54
N VAL A 140 8.14 3.10 5.28
CA VAL A 140 7.30 2.46 6.30
C VAL A 140 7.32 0.96 6.13
N THR A 141 7.34 0.24 7.23
CA THR A 141 7.13 -1.20 7.29
C THR A 141 6.14 -1.55 8.38
N VAL A 142 5.39 -2.64 8.20
CA VAL A 142 4.42 -3.14 9.16
C VAL A 142 4.67 -4.61 9.43
N ILE A 143 4.89 -4.95 10.71
CA ILE A 143 5.17 -6.31 11.17
C ILE A 143 4.14 -6.70 12.23
N THR A 144 3.71 -7.95 12.22
CA THR A 144 2.80 -8.50 13.22
C THR A 144 3.57 -8.95 14.45
N VAL A 145 3.12 -8.52 15.63
CA VAL A 145 3.73 -8.82 16.93
C VAL A 145 2.66 -9.42 17.86
N GLY A 146 3.02 -10.44 18.62
CA GLY A 146 2.14 -11.00 19.65
C GLY A 146 0.81 -11.56 19.14
N GLY A 147 0.80 -12.11 17.93
CA GLY A 147 -0.34 -12.82 17.36
C GLY A 147 -1.24 -11.99 16.44
N SER A 148 -1.57 -10.75 16.74
CA SER A 148 -2.47 -9.93 15.90
C SER A 148 -2.18 -8.44 15.88
N GLU A 149 -1.28 -7.95 16.74
CA GLU A 149 -0.96 -6.53 16.81
C GLU A 149 -0.03 -6.14 15.65
N LYS A 150 -0.48 -5.23 14.79
CA LYS A 150 0.36 -4.66 13.72
C LYS A 150 1.16 -3.48 14.25
N ARG A 151 2.49 -3.59 14.25
CA ARG A 151 3.42 -2.51 14.61
C ARG A 151 4.18 -2.03 13.39
N GLY A 152 4.31 -0.71 13.30
CA GLY A 152 5.05 -0.08 12.22
C GLY A 152 6.39 0.49 12.70
N VAL A 153 7.37 0.45 11.81
CA VAL A 153 8.57 1.28 11.87
C VAL A 153 8.54 2.23 10.69
N SER A 154 8.76 3.52 10.95
CA SER A 154 8.79 4.55 9.91
C SER A 154 10.01 5.44 10.09
N GLY A 155 10.84 5.53 9.07
CA GLY A 155 12.03 6.35 9.11
C GLY A 155 12.74 6.41 7.76
N ALA A 156 13.46 7.51 7.51
CA ALA A 156 14.16 7.74 6.25
C ALA A 156 15.12 6.60 5.85
N ALA A 157 15.72 5.97 6.86
CA ALA A 157 16.65 4.86 6.68
C ALA A 157 16.01 3.62 6.02
N LEU A 158 14.67 3.47 6.08
CA LEU A 158 13.96 2.34 5.48
C LEU A 158 13.59 2.55 4.01
N LEU A 159 13.80 3.75 3.46
CA LEU A 159 13.50 4.01 2.07
C LEU A 159 14.47 3.21 1.19
N ALA A 160 13.93 2.53 0.18
CA ALA A 160 14.75 1.78 -0.78
C ALA A 160 15.67 2.69 -1.59
N ASP A 161 16.77 2.15 -2.10
CA ASP A 161 17.62 2.83 -3.06
C ASP A 161 17.02 2.74 -4.47
N PHE A 162 16.42 1.59 -4.77
CA PHE A 162 15.75 1.33 -6.05
C PHE A 162 14.35 0.77 -5.86
N ALA A 163 13.40 1.30 -6.62
CA ALA A 163 12.10 0.69 -6.88
C ALA A 163 12.08 0.20 -8.33
N VAL A 164 11.77 -1.08 -8.55
CA VAL A 164 11.79 -1.70 -9.87
C VAL A 164 10.38 -2.13 -10.25
N LEU A 165 9.74 -1.39 -11.16
CA LEU A 165 8.38 -1.66 -11.62
C LEU A 165 8.41 -2.45 -12.93
N ASP A 166 8.28 -3.77 -12.81
CA ASP A 166 8.22 -4.69 -13.94
C ASP A 166 6.80 -5.21 -14.15
N PRO A 167 6.08 -4.74 -15.18
CA PRO A 167 4.69 -5.14 -15.40
C PRO A 167 4.53 -6.63 -15.72
N GLU A 168 5.57 -7.31 -16.25
CA GLU A 168 5.52 -8.74 -16.52
C GLU A 168 5.25 -9.57 -15.25
N LEU A 169 5.71 -9.07 -14.09
CA LEU A 169 5.52 -9.74 -12.79
C LEU A 169 4.08 -9.72 -12.27
N THR A 170 3.21 -8.91 -12.87
CA THR A 170 1.80 -8.77 -12.45
C THR A 170 0.82 -9.49 -13.38
N LEU A 171 1.29 -10.08 -14.50
CA LEU A 171 0.42 -10.68 -15.53
C LEU A 171 -0.34 -11.90 -15.00
N SER A 172 0.25 -12.65 -14.07
CA SER A 172 -0.35 -13.84 -13.48
C SER A 172 -1.33 -13.56 -12.33
N LEU A 173 -1.47 -12.29 -11.91
CA LEU A 173 -2.35 -11.94 -10.80
C LEU A 173 -3.81 -12.26 -11.13
N PRO A 174 -4.52 -12.99 -10.24
CA PRO A 174 -5.97 -13.19 -10.36
C PRO A 174 -6.73 -11.87 -10.37
N ARG A 175 -7.87 -11.84 -11.07
CA ARG A 175 -8.76 -10.67 -11.14
C ARG A 175 -9.08 -10.08 -9.75
N ALA A 176 -9.43 -10.93 -8.79
CA ALA A 176 -9.79 -10.50 -7.44
C ALA A 176 -8.62 -9.78 -6.73
N VAL A 177 -7.39 -10.27 -6.89
CA VAL A 177 -6.19 -9.63 -6.34
C VAL A 177 -5.91 -8.32 -7.05
N THR A 178 -5.97 -8.31 -8.39
CA THR A 178 -5.79 -7.08 -9.20
C THR A 178 -6.79 -5.99 -8.77
N ALA A 179 -8.07 -6.36 -8.58
CA ALA A 179 -9.12 -5.44 -8.18
C ALA A 179 -8.89 -4.89 -6.76
N ALA A 180 -8.65 -5.77 -5.79
CA ALA A 180 -8.46 -5.38 -4.40
C ALA A 180 -7.22 -4.49 -4.22
N THR A 181 -6.09 -4.86 -4.82
CA THR A 181 -4.85 -4.07 -4.72
C THR A 181 -4.97 -2.74 -5.47
N GLY A 182 -5.61 -2.70 -6.63
CA GLY A 182 -5.83 -1.45 -7.35
C GLY A 182 -6.74 -0.47 -6.60
N ILE A 183 -7.77 -0.98 -5.91
CA ILE A 183 -8.60 -0.14 -5.02
C ILE A 183 -7.81 0.31 -3.79
N ASP A 184 -6.94 -0.51 -3.24
CA ASP A 184 -6.03 -0.13 -2.17
C ASP A 184 -5.15 1.07 -2.57
N ALA A 185 -4.49 1.01 -3.71
CA ALA A 185 -3.74 2.15 -4.27
C ALA A 185 -4.62 3.39 -4.49
N MET A 186 -5.89 3.19 -4.88
CA MET A 186 -6.87 4.28 -5.02
C MET A 186 -7.18 4.93 -3.66
N VAL A 187 -7.37 4.13 -2.61
CA VAL A 187 -7.59 4.64 -1.25
C VAL A 187 -6.37 5.43 -0.77
N HIS A 188 -5.16 4.91 -0.98
CA HIS A 188 -3.92 5.62 -0.69
C HIS A 188 -3.89 7.03 -1.33
N ALA A 189 -4.20 7.11 -2.62
CA ALA A 189 -4.22 8.38 -3.34
C ALA A 189 -5.30 9.33 -2.81
N ILE A 190 -6.51 8.84 -2.52
CA ILE A 190 -7.62 9.64 -2.01
C ILE A 190 -7.30 10.18 -0.62
N GLU A 191 -6.85 9.31 0.29
CA GLU A 191 -6.56 9.72 1.66
C GLU A 191 -5.36 10.67 1.73
N ALA A 192 -4.33 10.46 0.90
CA ALA A 192 -3.24 11.42 0.79
C ALA A 192 -3.73 12.79 0.30
N TYR A 193 -4.60 12.82 -0.71
CA TYR A 193 -5.16 14.06 -1.26
C TYR A 193 -6.05 14.81 -0.26
N THR A 194 -6.71 14.08 0.64
CA THR A 194 -7.66 14.64 1.62
C THR A 194 -7.10 14.67 3.05
N SER A 195 -5.85 14.31 3.25
CA SER A 195 -5.20 14.25 4.56
C SER A 195 -5.27 15.61 5.28
N ALA A 196 -5.79 15.63 6.50
CA ALA A 196 -6.01 16.88 7.24
C ALA A 196 -4.70 17.55 7.72
N ARG A 197 -3.60 16.81 7.81
CA ARG A 197 -2.40 17.31 8.49
C ARG A 197 -1.22 17.62 7.57
N LEU A 198 -0.79 16.67 6.78
CA LEU A 198 0.45 16.81 6.00
C LEU A 198 0.20 16.97 4.50
N LYS A 199 -1.05 17.21 4.11
CA LYS A 199 -1.40 17.56 2.73
C LYS A 199 -0.51 18.68 2.22
N ASN A 200 0.07 18.48 1.03
CA ASN A 200 0.93 19.48 0.40
C ASN A 200 0.81 19.40 -1.14
N PRO A 201 1.23 20.43 -1.88
CA PRO A 201 1.05 20.47 -3.34
C PRO A 201 1.75 19.33 -4.09
N MET A 202 2.85 18.81 -3.55
CA MET A 202 3.59 17.70 -4.17
C MET A 202 2.83 16.38 -4.00
N SER A 203 2.37 16.06 -2.77
CA SER A 203 1.55 14.88 -2.53
C SER A 203 0.26 14.91 -3.35
N ASP A 204 -0.36 16.09 -3.50
CA ASP A 204 -1.56 16.28 -4.33
C ASP A 204 -1.30 15.94 -5.80
N MET A 205 -0.19 16.38 -6.36
CA MET A 205 0.19 16.09 -7.74
C MET A 205 0.33 14.58 -7.98
N PHE A 206 1.03 13.88 -7.10
CA PHE A 206 1.21 12.43 -7.18
C PHE A 206 -0.10 11.68 -6.97
N ALA A 207 -0.90 12.05 -5.97
CA ALA A 207 -2.20 11.45 -5.68
C ALA A 207 -3.18 11.58 -6.85
N ARG A 208 -3.30 12.78 -7.45
CA ARG A 208 -4.14 13.03 -8.62
C ARG A 208 -3.72 12.19 -9.82
N LYS A 209 -2.41 12.11 -10.09
CA LYS A 209 -1.89 11.29 -11.20
C LYS A 209 -2.15 9.80 -10.97
N ALA A 210 -1.92 9.31 -9.76
CA ALA A 210 -2.21 7.93 -9.37
C ALA A 210 -3.70 7.60 -9.57
N LEU A 211 -4.58 8.43 -9.03
CA LEU A 211 -6.02 8.22 -9.09
C LEU A 211 -6.54 8.18 -10.55
N ARG A 212 -6.03 9.07 -11.43
CA ARG A 212 -6.37 9.06 -12.85
C ARG A 212 -5.91 7.75 -13.51
N LEU A 213 -4.65 7.35 -13.29
CA LEU A 213 -4.13 6.11 -13.88
C LEU A 213 -4.92 4.88 -13.43
N ILE A 214 -5.29 4.78 -12.16
CA ILE A 214 -6.10 3.68 -11.63
C ILE A 214 -7.50 3.70 -12.26
N SER A 215 -8.16 4.85 -12.28
CA SER A 215 -9.50 5.00 -12.85
C SER A 215 -9.55 4.58 -14.31
N ASP A 216 -8.52 4.91 -15.08
CA ASP A 216 -8.46 4.62 -16.51
C ASP A 216 -8.04 3.17 -16.82
N ASN A 217 -7.32 2.47 -15.92
CA ASN A 217 -6.68 1.20 -16.23
C ASN A 217 -7.09 0.00 -15.36
N LEU A 218 -7.73 0.20 -14.20
CA LEU A 218 -8.08 -0.89 -13.29
C LEU A 218 -8.94 -1.96 -13.95
N LEU A 219 -10.04 -1.57 -14.62
CA LEU A 219 -10.91 -2.53 -15.31
C LEU A 219 -10.22 -3.17 -16.50
N ILE A 220 -9.36 -2.43 -17.21
CA ILE A 220 -8.56 -2.99 -18.29
C ILE A 220 -7.64 -4.09 -17.76
N ALA A 221 -6.93 -3.83 -16.67
CA ALA A 221 -6.05 -4.82 -16.04
C ALA A 221 -6.82 -6.03 -15.47
N CYS A 222 -8.06 -5.82 -14.99
CA CYS A 222 -8.94 -6.89 -14.53
C CYS A 222 -9.48 -7.76 -15.68
N ASP A 223 -9.91 -7.15 -16.78
CA ASP A 223 -10.60 -7.82 -17.89
C ASP A 223 -9.63 -8.39 -18.92
N ARG A 224 -8.44 -7.79 -19.03
CA ARG A 224 -7.37 -8.17 -19.96
C ARG A 224 -6.06 -8.36 -19.19
N PRO A 225 -5.92 -9.45 -18.42
CA PRO A 225 -4.78 -9.66 -17.50
C PRO A 225 -3.41 -9.64 -18.21
N GLY A 226 -3.36 -9.97 -19.50
CA GLY A 226 -2.15 -9.91 -20.33
C GLY A 226 -1.82 -8.54 -20.93
N ASP A 227 -2.59 -7.48 -20.62
CA ASP A 227 -2.32 -6.12 -21.12
C ASP A 227 -1.16 -5.48 -20.32
N VAL A 228 0.07 -5.65 -20.83
CA VAL A 228 1.31 -5.18 -20.18
C VAL A 228 1.29 -3.67 -19.95
N ASP A 229 0.70 -2.88 -20.85
CA ASP A 229 0.61 -1.42 -20.71
C ASP A 229 -0.32 -1.03 -19.56
N ALA A 230 -1.51 -1.65 -19.48
CA ALA A 230 -2.42 -1.42 -18.36
C ALA A 230 -1.80 -1.86 -17.02
N ARG A 231 -1.13 -3.02 -16.97
CA ARG A 231 -0.39 -3.50 -15.80
C ARG A 231 0.71 -2.53 -15.38
N GLY A 232 1.51 -2.04 -16.33
CA GLY A 232 2.54 -1.04 -16.06
C GLY A 232 1.99 0.27 -15.52
N LYS A 233 0.85 0.73 -16.05
CA LYS A 233 0.16 1.92 -15.53
C LYS A 233 -0.39 1.72 -14.12
N MET A 234 -0.89 0.52 -13.80
CA MET A 234 -1.34 0.18 -12.45
C MET A 234 -0.16 0.16 -11.44
N LEU A 235 0.99 -0.45 -11.81
CA LEU A 235 2.20 -0.42 -10.97
C LEU A 235 2.67 1.02 -10.74
N LEU A 236 2.76 1.81 -11.82
CA LEU A 236 3.14 3.22 -11.69
C LEU A 236 2.16 3.98 -10.80
N ALA A 237 0.88 3.72 -10.92
CA ALA A 237 -0.14 4.36 -10.10
C ALA A 237 0.01 4.01 -8.62
N ALA A 238 0.24 2.74 -8.28
CA ALA A 238 0.49 2.29 -6.91
C ALA A 238 1.77 2.96 -6.33
N HIS A 239 2.83 3.03 -7.12
CA HIS A 239 4.07 3.72 -6.75
C HIS A 239 3.83 5.22 -6.45
N LEU A 240 3.13 5.93 -7.35
CA LEU A 240 2.80 7.35 -7.15
C LEU A 240 1.89 7.58 -5.94
N ALA A 241 0.92 6.69 -5.70
CA ALA A 241 0.10 6.70 -4.49
C ALA A 241 0.97 6.48 -3.24
N GLY A 242 1.96 5.57 -3.32
CA GLY A 242 2.96 5.34 -2.29
C GLY A 242 3.74 6.61 -1.94
N ILE A 243 4.29 7.31 -2.93
CA ILE A 243 4.96 8.60 -2.73
C ILE A 243 4.00 9.62 -2.08
N ALA A 244 2.75 9.68 -2.55
CA ALA A 244 1.77 10.63 -2.02
C ALA A 244 1.50 10.40 -0.54
N PHE A 245 1.14 9.16 -0.14
CA PHE A 245 0.78 8.87 1.25
C PHE A 245 1.99 8.80 2.20
N ALA A 246 3.19 8.54 1.70
CA ALA A 246 4.40 8.67 2.51
C ALA A 246 4.63 10.10 3.01
N ASN A 247 4.12 11.10 2.28
CA ASN A 247 4.24 12.52 2.59
C ASN A 247 2.94 13.16 3.11
N ALA A 248 1.79 12.52 2.91
CA ALA A 248 0.48 12.93 3.40
C ALA A 248 -0.28 11.67 3.85
N PRO A 249 -0.16 11.26 5.11
CA PRO A 249 -0.55 9.92 5.58
C PRO A 249 -2.02 9.59 5.37
N VAL A 250 -2.28 8.29 5.23
CA VAL A 250 -3.60 7.66 5.18
C VAL A 250 -4.43 7.92 6.44
N ALA A 251 -5.75 7.67 6.37
CA ALA A 251 -6.71 8.20 7.34
C ALA A 251 -7.80 7.18 7.73
N GLY A 252 -9.06 7.60 7.68
CA GLY A 252 -10.22 6.89 8.21
C GLY A 252 -10.55 5.58 7.50
N VAL A 253 -10.35 5.47 6.18
CA VAL A 253 -10.58 4.21 5.46
C VAL A 253 -9.65 3.13 5.99
N HIS A 254 -8.35 3.41 6.05
CA HIS A 254 -7.37 2.50 6.61
C HIS A 254 -7.61 2.21 8.09
N ALA A 255 -7.99 3.23 8.89
CA ALA A 255 -8.27 3.03 10.31
C ALA A 255 -9.41 2.02 10.55
N LEU A 256 -10.45 2.05 9.70
CA LEU A 256 -11.56 1.11 9.78
C LEU A 256 -11.27 -0.22 9.06
N ALA A 257 -10.35 -0.26 8.12
CA ALA A 257 -9.95 -1.49 7.44
C ALA A 257 -9.05 -2.40 8.31
N TYR A 258 -8.18 -1.83 9.14
CA TYR A 258 -7.23 -2.60 9.95
C TYR A 258 -7.87 -3.66 10.86
N PRO A 259 -8.97 -3.38 11.59
CA PRO A 259 -9.65 -4.40 12.40
C PRO A 259 -10.19 -5.57 11.59
N LEU A 260 -10.63 -5.34 10.35
CA LEU A 260 -11.12 -6.40 9.46
C LEU A 260 -9.99 -7.37 9.09
N GLY A 261 -8.81 -6.85 8.78
CA GLY A 261 -7.62 -7.69 8.55
C GLY A 261 -7.14 -8.38 9.82
N GLY A 262 -7.02 -7.65 10.94
CA GLY A 262 -6.43 -8.15 12.18
C GLY A 262 -7.25 -9.24 12.88
N HIS A 263 -8.58 -9.13 12.87
CA HIS A 263 -9.46 -10.07 13.57
C HIS A 263 -10.10 -11.13 12.68
N PHE A 264 -10.28 -10.82 11.38
CA PHE A 264 -11.04 -11.69 10.47
C PHE A 264 -10.22 -12.13 9.25
N HIS A 265 -8.93 -11.76 9.21
CA HIS A 265 -8.01 -12.13 8.13
C HIS A 265 -8.49 -11.74 6.72
N ILE A 266 -9.32 -10.68 6.63
CA ILE A 266 -9.76 -10.14 5.35
C ILE A 266 -8.56 -9.45 4.70
N PRO A 267 -8.22 -9.75 3.42
CA PRO A 267 -7.10 -9.12 2.73
C PRO A 267 -7.17 -7.60 2.78
N HIS A 268 -6.03 -6.94 2.99
CA HIS A 268 -5.93 -5.50 3.25
C HIS A 268 -6.65 -4.63 2.21
N GLY A 269 -6.38 -4.83 0.93
CA GLY A 269 -7.03 -4.07 -0.14
C GLY A 269 -8.55 -4.30 -0.22
N LEU A 270 -9.01 -5.51 0.13
CA LEU A 270 -10.44 -5.81 0.23
C LEU A 270 -11.08 -5.10 1.44
N SER A 271 -10.40 -5.08 2.57
CA SER A 271 -10.86 -4.34 3.77
C SER A 271 -11.01 -2.85 3.47
N ASN A 272 -10.05 -2.25 2.77
CA ASN A 272 -10.12 -0.87 2.32
C ASN A 272 -11.29 -0.64 1.35
N ALA A 273 -11.50 -1.54 0.38
CA ALA A 273 -12.59 -1.44 -0.58
C ALA A 273 -13.98 -1.45 0.07
N LEU A 274 -14.18 -2.32 1.09
CA LEU A 274 -15.43 -2.44 1.84
C LEU A 274 -15.76 -1.17 2.63
N MET A 275 -14.75 -0.47 3.16
CA MET A 275 -14.97 0.75 3.96
C MET A 275 -14.94 2.04 3.15
N LEU A 276 -14.39 2.03 1.93
CA LEU A 276 -14.11 3.21 1.12
C LEU A 276 -15.31 4.17 1.02
N THR A 277 -16.39 3.75 0.40
CA THR A 277 -17.52 4.65 0.09
C THR A 277 -18.26 5.12 1.34
N HIS A 278 -18.26 4.32 2.40
CA HIS A 278 -18.90 4.65 3.68
C HIS A 278 -18.13 5.77 4.40
N VAL A 279 -16.81 5.66 4.47
CA VAL A 279 -15.95 6.70 5.07
C VAL A 279 -15.96 7.98 4.23
N LEU A 280 -15.93 7.87 2.89
CA LEU A 280 -16.06 9.06 2.04
C LEU A 280 -17.42 9.76 2.21
N GLY A 281 -18.49 8.99 2.43
CA GLY A 281 -19.81 9.52 2.77
C GLY A 281 -19.80 10.31 4.08
N HIS A 282 -19.13 9.79 5.11
CA HIS A 282 -18.95 10.46 6.40
C HIS A 282 -18.15 11.78 6.24
N ASN A 283 -17.10 11.75 5.43
CA ASN A 283 -16.23 12.91 5.19
C ASN A 283 -16.82 13.93 4.22
N MET A 284 -18.00 13.67 3.61
CA MET A 284 -18.56 14.43 2.49
C MET A 284 -18.61 15.96 2.74
N GLU A 285 -19.06 16.39 3.90
CA GLU A 285 -19.17 17.81 4.22
C GLU A 285 -17.79 18.47 4.36
N ALA A 286 -16.90 17.85 5.11
CA ALA A 286 -15.57 18.38 5.40
C ALA A 286 -14.64 18.35 4.16
N ALA A 287 -14.74 17.30 3.34
CA ALA A 287 -13.89 17.09 2.17
C ALA A 287 -14.56 17.50 0.84
N ARG A 288 -15.78 18.10 0.86
CA ARG A 288 -16.55 18.42 -0.35
C ARG A 288 -15.73 19.15 -1.43
N PRO A 289 -14.99 20.23 -1.14
CA PRO A 289 -14.21 20.91 -2.17
C PRO A 289 -13.20 20.00 -2.84
N LEU A 290 -12.49 19.18 -2.05
CA LEU A 290 -11.46 18.26 -2.54
C LEU A 290 -12.07 17.12 -3.35
N TYR A 291 -13.19 16.55 -2.91
CA TYR A 291 -13.91 15.53 -3.66
C TYR A 291 -14.49 16.10 -4.97
N ALA A 292 -14.94 17.35 -4.97
CA ALA A 292 -15.40 18.03 -6.19
C ALA A 292 -14.26 18.17 -7.22
N GLU A 293 -13.08 18.57 -6.78
CA GLU A 293 -11.89 18.68 -7.63
C GLU A 293 -11.52 17.31 -8.24
N LEU A 294 -11.53 16.24 -7.42
CA LEU A 294 -11.26 14.87 -7.90
C LEU A 294 -12.36 14.38 -8.84
N GLY A 295 -13.63 14.69 -8.56
CA GLY A 295 -14.78 14.35 -9.41
C GLY A 295 -14.67 14.98 -10.79
N ALA A 296 -14.46 16.29 -10.84
CA ALA A 296 -14.28 17.03 -12.09
C ALA A 296 -13.01 16.61 -12.86
N MET A 297 -11.97 16.16 -12.15
CA MET A 297 -10.77 15.60 -12.75
C MET A 297 -11.05 14.26 -13.42
N LEU A 298 -11.76 13.34 -12.76
CA LEU A 298 -12.04 12.00 -13.28
C LEU A 298 -13.11 12.02 -14.38
N ASP A 299 -14.14 12.81 -14.21
CA ASP A 299 -15.24 12.96 -15.16
C ASP A 299 -15.47 14.44 -15.51
N PRO A 300 -14.91 14.93 -16.62
CA PRO A 300 -15.12 16.31 -17.05
C PRO A 300 -16.57 16.69 -17.32
N SER A 301 -17.47 15.73 -17.53
CA SER A 301 -18.90 16.00 -17.80
C SER A 301 -19.65 16.57 -16.60
N VAL A 302 -19.10 16.36 -15.39
CA VAL A 302 -19.70 16.89 -14.15
C VAL A 302 -19.20 18.29 -13.78
N LYS A 303 -18.44 18.96 -14.65
CA LYS A 303 -17.76 20.22 -14.33
C LYS A 303 -18.72 21.34 -13.95
N ASP A 304 -19.93 21.36 -14.51
CA ASP A 304 -20.89 22.45 -14.37
C ASP A 304 -22.03 22.19 -13.37
N ILE A 305 -22.03 21.04 -12.64
CA ILE A 305 -23.10 20.69 -11.71
C ILE A 305 -22.87 21.16 -10.26
N GLY A 306 -21.89 22.04 -10.05
CA GLY A 306 -21.53 22.59 -8.74
C GLY A 306 -20.80 21.60 -7.83
N GLN A 307 -20.15 22.12 -6.79
CA GLN A 307 -19.27 21.34 -5.91
C GLN A 307 -19.95 20.12 -5.27
N GLN A 308 -21.19 20.27 -4.82
CA GLN A 308 -21.92 19.16 -4.21
C GLN A 308 -22.16 18.02 -5.21
N GLY A 309 -22.62 18.35 -6.42
CA GLY A 309 -22.84 17.37 -7.48
C GLY A 309 -21.54 16.69 -7.90
N GLN A 310 -20.47 17.44 -8.06
CA GLN A 310 -19.14 16.92 -8.40
C GLN A 310 -18.59 15.95 -7.33
N ALA A 311 -18.71 16.32 -6.04
CA ALA A 311 -18.29 15.45 -4.94
C ALA A 311 -19.13 14.17 -4.85
N GLN A 312 -20.43 14.24 -5.06
CA GLN A 312 -21.29 13.07 -5.13
C GLN A 312 -20.95 12.17 -6.33
N ALA A 313 -20.72 12.77 -7.50
CA ALA A 313 -20.31 12.06 -8.72
C ALA A 313 -18.98 11.31 -8.51
N PHE A 314 -18.04 11.91 -7.78
CA PHE A 314 -16.79 11.26 -7.38
C PHE A 314 -17.03 9.97 -6.59
N VAL A 315 -17.77 10.03 -5.49
CA VAL A 315 -18.06 8.85 -4.66
C VAL A 315 -18.83 7.79 -5.44
N GLN A 316 -19.79 8.21 -6.29
CA GLN A 316 -20.52 7.30 -7.16
C GLN A 316 -19.61 6.64 -8.23
N HIS A 317 -18.63 7.38 -8.77
CA HIS A 317 -17.66 6.83 -9.71
C HIS A 317 -16.86 5.69 -9.05
N LEU A 318 -16.36 5.90 -7.83
CA LEU A 318 -15.61 4.90 -7.08
C LEU A 318 -16.47 3.66 -6.77
N SER A 319 -17.72 3.85 -6.36
CA SER A 319 -18.68 2.76 -6.12
C SER A 319 -18.92 1.93 -7.39
N ARG A 320 -19.13 2.59 -8.54
CA ARG A 320 -19.30 1.91 -9.82
C ARG A 320 -18.05 1.12 -10.22
N LEU A 321 -16.87 1.73 -10.05
CA LEU A 321 -15.58 1.11 -10.39
C LEU A 321 -15.31 -0.13 -9.51
N SER A 322 -15.50 -0.02 -8.20
CA SER A 322 -15.36 -1.15 -7.26
C SER A 322 -16.30 -2.31 -7.62
N ARG A 323 -17.56 -2.01 -7.89
CA ARG A 323 -18.55 -3.02 -8.31
C ARG A 323 -18.18 -3.67 -9.64
N ALA A 324 -17.78 -2.90 -10.63
CA ALA A 324 -17.37 -3.40 -11.95
C ALA A 324 -16.10 -4.25 -11.88
N ALA A 325 -15.19 -3.95 -10.96
CA ALA A 325 -14.01 -4.76 -10.67
C ALA A 325 -14.35 -6.11 -10.00
N GLY A 326 -15.58 -6.27 -9.47
CA GLY A 326 -16.07 -7.51 -8.86
C GLY A 326 -15.68 -7.67 -7.40
N VAL A 327 -15.38 -6.57 -6.70
CA VAL A 327 -15.06 -6.62 -5.27
C VAL A 327 -16.35 -6.75 -4.46
N PRO A 328 -16.40 -7.57 -3.39
CA PRO A 328 -17.49 -7.60 -2.42
C PRO A 328 -17.88 -6.19 -1.97
N GLN A 329 -19.19 -5.94 -1.87
CA GLN A 329 -19.71 -4.61 -1.57
C GLN A 329 -20.21 -4.48 -0.13
N ARG A 330 -20.34 -5.61 0.59
CA ARG A 330 -20.88 -5.67 1.93
C ARG A 330 -20.01 -6.53 2.85
N LEU A 331 -19.94 -6.14 4.11
CA LEU A 331 -19.23 -6.91 5.15
C LEU A 331 -19.82 -8.30 5.34
N GLY A 332 -21.14 -8.46 5.18
CA GLY A 332 -21.80 -9.77 5.24
C GLY A 332 -21.32 -10.77 4.20
N GLU A 333 -20.85 -10.30 3.02
CA GLU A 333 -20.30 -11.17 1.97
C GLU A 333 -18.95 -11.80 2.36
N VAL A 334 -18.28 -11.22 3.37
CA VAL A 334 -16.99 -11.70 3.90
C VAL A 334 -17.08 -12.25 5.32
N GLY A 335 -18.31 -12.59 5.77
CA GLY A 335 -18.54 -13.27 7.04
C GLY A 335 -18.61 -12.37 8.28
N ILE A 336 -18.74 -11.06 8.10
CA ILE A 336 -18.93 -10.10 9.20
C ILE A 336 -20.42 -9.92 9.45
N GLY A 337 -20.84 -10.14 10.72
CA GLY A 337 -22.22 -9.94 11.16
C GLY A 337 -22.37 -8.78 12.14
N PRO A 338 -23.63 -8.45 12.53
CA PRO A 338 -23.94 -7.39 13.50
C PRO A 338 -23.24 -7.55 14.86
N GLU A 339 -22.99 -8.79 15.27
CA GLU A 339 -22.30 -9.16 16.53
C GLU A 339 -20.83 -8.68 16.59
N HIS A 340 -20.22 -8.39 15.45
CA HIS A 340 -18.83 -7.95 15.37
C HIS A 340 -18.65 -6.42 15.43
N LEU A 341 -19.73 -5.64 15.28
CA LEU A 341 -19.67 -4.20 15.07
C LEU A 341 -19.03 -3.44 16.24
N ASP A 342 -19.35 -3.82 17.48
CA ASP A 342 -18.82 -3.15 18.66
C ASP A 342 -17.32 -3.43 18.84
N LEU A 343 -16.87 -4.66 18.56
CA LEU A 343 -15.45 -5.01 18.52
C LEU A 343 -14.71 -4.18 17.47
N LEU A 344 -15.21 -4.19 16.23
CA LEU A 344 -14.58 -3.47 15.12
C LEU A 344 -14.47 -1.97 15.40
N ALA A 345 -15.53 -1.36 15.96
CA ALA A 345 -15.54 0.04 16.32
C ALA A 345 -14.52 0.38 17.41
N ALA A 346 -14.40 -0.48 18.44
CA ALA A 346 -13.43 -0.29 19.51
C ALA A 346 -11.97 -0.42 19.00
N GLU A 347 -11.71 -1.41 18.14
CA GLU A 347 -10.38 -1.64 17.55
C GLU A 347 -9.97 -0.53 16.58
N ALA A 348 -10.92 0.02 15.81
CA ALA A 348 -10.66 1.16 14.94
C ALA A 348 -10.18 2.39 15.72
N MET A 349 -10.67 2.63 16.93
CA MET A 349 -10.25 3.76 17.76
C MET A 349 -8.79 3.66 18.22
N LYS A 350 -8.19 2.48 18.24
CA LYS A 350 -6.76 2.29 18.54
C LYS A 350 -5.86 2.81 17.42
N GLN A 351 -6.42 3.10 16.25
CA GLN A 351 -5.68 3.62 15.08
C GLN A 351 -5.57 5.15 15.12
N GLU A 352 -5.25 5.73 16.27
CA GLU A 352 -5.18 7.18 16.50
C GLU A 352 -4.29 7.89 15.48
N ARG A 353 -3.14 7.30 15.13
CA ARG A 353 -2.19 7.84 14.16
C ARG A 353 -2.76 7.99 12.75
N LEU A 354 -3.80 7.23 12.41
CA LEU A 354 -4.51 7.29 11.13
C LEU A 354 -5.71 8.23 11.23
N LEU A 355 -6.52 8.08 12.27
CA LEU A 355 -7.73 8.87 12.48
C LEU A 355 -7.47 10.38 12.54
N ILE A 356 -6.32 10.79 13.09
CA ILE A 356 -5.93 12.20 13.19
C ILE A 356 -5.74 12.88 11.81
N ASN A 357 -5.54 12.10 10.75
CA ASN A 357 -5.37 12.59 9.38
C ASN A 357 -6.70 12.70 8.63
N ASN A 358 -7.79 12.16 9.19
CA ASN A 358 -9.08 12.15 8.51
C ASN A 358 -9.65 13.59 8.41
N PRO A 359 -10.32 13.96 7.30
CA PRO A 359 -10.89 15.29 7.11
C PRO A 359 -11.82 15.78 8.23
N CYS A 360 -12.53 14.87 8.87
CA CYS A 360 -13.31 15.16 10.07
C CYS A 360 -13.12 14.04 11.11
N PRO A 361 -13.36 14.32 12.41
CA PRO A 361 -13.23 13.30 13.44
C PRO A 361 -14.15 12.11 13.20
N ILE A 362 -13.66 10.91 13.51
CA ILE A 362 -14.45 9.67 13.57
C ILE A 362 -14.45 9.22 15.02
N THR A 363 -15.61 9.26 15.67
CA THR A 363 -15.81 8.72 17.02
C THR A 363 -16.08 7.21 16.94
N GLN A 364 -16.04 6.51 18.10
CA GLN A 364 -16.41 5.10 18.14
C GLN A 364 -17.86 4.86 17.69
N ALA A 365 -18.77 5.79 18.02
CA ALA A 365 -20.16 5.73 17.56
C ALA A 365 -20.26 5.91 16.04
N ASP A 366 -19.42 6.79 15.45
CA ASP A 366 -19.35 6.95 14.00
C ASP A 366 -18.79 5.69 13.34
N ALA A 367 -17.70 5.13 13.85
CA ALA A 367 -17.12 3.90 13.34
C ALA A 367 -18.14 2.76 13.35
N ARG A 368 -18.87 2.57 14.45
CA ARG A 368 -19.92 1.57 14.54
C ARG A 368 -21.01 1.77 13.48
N ARG A 369 -21.49 3.01 13.28
CA ARG A 369 -22.48 3.32 12.23
C ARG A 369 -21.94 3.07 10.82
N LEU A 370 -20.67 3.34 10.58
CA LEU A 370 -20.01 3.09 9.28
C LEU A 370 -19.91 1.59 8.98
N TYR A 371 -19.55 0.78 9.96
CA TYR A 371 -19.57 -0.68 9.81
C TYR A 371 -20.99 -1.21 9.63
N GLU A 372 -21.97 -0.70 10.38
CA GLU A 372 -23.38 -1.07 10.22
C GLU A 372 -23.92 -0.74 8.83
N ALA A 373 -23.56 0.43 8.28
CA ALA A 373 -23.93 0.82 6.92
C ALA A 373 -23.24 -0.04 5.84
N ALA A 374 -22.12 -0.68 6.17
CA ALA A 374 -21.37 -1.56 5.29
C ALA A 374 -21.83 -3.03 5.35
N LEU A 375 -22.73 -3.43 6.29
CA LEU A 375 -23.33 -4.77 6.36
C LEU A 375 -24.29 -5.00 5.18
#